data_97347e17dd2858f3856b5ea885c4732b
#
_entry.id   97347e17dd2858f3856b5ea885c4732b
#
_cell.length_a   1.000
_cell.length_b   1.000
_cell.length_c   1.000
_cell.angle_alpha   90.00
_cell.angle_beta   90.00
_cell.angle_gamma   90.00
#
_symmetry.space_group_name_H-M   'P 1'
#
loop_
_entity.id
_entity.type
_entity.pdbx_description
1 polymer ?
#
loop_
_entity_poly.entity_id
_entity_poly.type
_entity_poly.pdbx_seq_one_letter_code
_entity_poly.pdbx_strand_id
1 'polypeptide(L)'
;MEKSKVIFGNIMSSSVVSKAERSKNKYIRKYGDDRGVAYPVHLEENPYIGKSLGVQNVLVGDLDKNAHFDRAKHPDGLPDPVWDEEKGIIVGNIRMGFGHYRISMAIASAAHSMGYVPYWMDLNSYGETTCTKVIGAQNDLYSLGSRLSKIGLFNKLVWEPMNYEGFRALSYNAADQKNAELMAPVYANVPKDIPVVGTHVWPAQAAIHAGMKHVVNAIPDNWPMALHLSEGSIHTIQCQNAYMGYKILNGMQKDKVLKPMPKGSLFYTGHYIDHELVQNIEEDCKKRIERKKLGKPMRFLLTIGGAGAQKEIFAEIIRYLLPYIKEDKAVLYVNVGDYKNVWEELQKEIPEMKNESVEHFDDFAETTEFAEKALEADVHGIHGFWHKNIFEAVYCTNLLMRSCDVLVTKPSELAFYPVPKLFIKRVGKHEMWGAIHSAEMGDGTLECRDIPHTLQMIQLFMEEDLLEQMCDSIVRNKSVGLYDGAYKVVELAMAHKKGK
;
A
#
# COMPACT_ATOMS: atom_id res chain seq x y z
N MET A 1 16.50 16.47 20.94
CA MET A 1 15.80 15.69 22.00
C MET A 1 15.67 14.25 21.49
N GLU A 2 15.84 13.24 22.33
CA GLU A 2 15.75 11.84 21.92
C GLU A 2 14.29 11.47 21.60
N LYS A 3 14.03 11.05 20.35
CA LYS A 3 12.65 10.89 19.83
C LYS A 3 11.86 9.75 20.49
N SER A 4 12.56 8.75 21.05
CA SER A 4 11.94 7.67 21.83
C SER A 4 11.54 8.08 23.25
N LYS A 5 12.07 9.20 23.75
CA LYS A 5 11.76 9.73 25.10
C LYS A 5 10.60 10.71 25.10
N VAL A 6 10.43 11.45 24.01
CA VAL A 6 9.36 12.45 23.89
C VAL A 6 8.74 12.33 22.51
N ILE A 7 7.44 12.03 22.46
CA ILE A 7 6.66 11.87 21.23
C ILE A 7 5.56 12.94 21.24
N PHE A 8 5.66 13.89 20.33
CA PHE A 8 4.76 15.07 20.24
C PHE A 8 4.53 15.76 21.59
N GLY A 9 5.62 15.95 22.34
CA GLY A 9 5.58 16.58 23.66
C GLY A 9 5.07 15.69 24.79
N ASN A 10 4.74 14.43 24.53
CA ASN A 10 4.36 13.45 25.54
C ASN A 10 5.59 12.67 26.02
N ILE A 11 5.88 12.76 27.33
CA ILE A 11 7.08 12.14 27.93
C ILE A 11 6.80 10.68 28.22
N MET A 12 7.68 9.80 27.72
CA MET A 12 7.63 8.37 28.00
C MET A 12 8.24 8.06 29.37
N SER A 13 7.70 7.07 30.07
CA SER A 13 8.26 6.62 31.33
C SER A 13 9.64 6.01 31.16
N SER A 14 10.47 6.02 32.22
CA SER A 14 11.79 5.40 32.21
C SER A 14 11.77 3.92 31.85
N SER A 15 10.71 3.20 32.25
CA SER A 15 10.53 1.79 31.91
C SER A 15 10.28 1.59 30.40
N VAL A 16 9.51 2.47 29.74
CA VAL A 16 9.29 2.43 28.29
C VAL A 16 10.58 2.73 27.54
N VAL A 17 11.30 3.78 27.93
CA VAL A 17 12.60 4.13 27.34
C VAL A 17 13.62 2.98 27.49
N SER A 18 13.70 2.36 28.67
CA SER A 18 14.60 1.21 28.89
C SER A 18 14.22 -0.02 28.08
N LYS A 19 12.91 -0.24 27.82
CA LYS A 19 12.45 -1.32 26.92
C LYS A 19 12.83 -1.03 25.48
N ALA A 20 12.66 0.21 25.01
CA ALA A 20 13.06 0.63 23.66
C ALA A 20 14.57 0.42 23.44
N GLU A 21 15.41 0.83 24.42
CA GLU A 21 16.85 0.63 24.35
C GLU A 21 17.24 -0.86 24.32
N ARG A 22 16.57 -1.70 25.13
CA ARG A 22 16.80 -3.16 25.08
C ARG A 22 16.40 -3.77 23.75
N SER A 23 15.33 -3.27 23.12
CA SER A 23 14.91 -3.71 21.78
C SER A 23 16.01 -3.44 20.75
N LYS A 24 16.50 -2.20 20.67
CA LYS A 24 17.60 -1.83 19.79
C LYS A 24 18.85 -2.68 20.05
N ASN A 25 19.28 -2.82 21.31
CA ASN A 25 20.47 -3.58 21.66
C ASN A 25 20.34 -5.08 21.34
N LYS A 26 19.12 -5.64 21.33
CA LYS A 26 18.87 -7.01 20.84
C LYS A 26 19.18 -7.13 19.34
N TYR A 27 18.74 -6.14 18.53
CA TYR A 27 19.04 -6.12 17.10
C TYR A 27 20.53 -5.91 16.83
N ILE A 28 21.20 -5.00 17.53
CA ILE A 28 22.65 -4.79 17.42
C ILE A 28 23.41 -6.09 17.67
N ARG A 29 23.07 -6.83 18.73
CA ARG A 29 23.73 -8.11 19.03
C ARG A 29 23.51 -9.17 17.96
N LYS A 30 22.37 -9.12 17.26
CA LYS A 30 22.01 -10.14 16.26
C LYS A 30 22.52 -9.80 14.87
N TYR A 31 22.48 -8.53 14.48
CA TYR A 31 22.69 -8.09 13.10
C TYR A 31 23.86 -7.11 12.91
N GLY A 32 24.45 -6.63 13.98
CA GLY A 32 25.48 -5.59 13.94
C GLY A 32 24.95 -4.18 14.13
N ASP A 33 25.86 -3.22 14.07
CA ASP A 33 25.60 -1.79 14.22
C ASP A 33 26.28 -1.02 13.08
N ASP A 34 25.53 -0.60 12.10
CA ASP A 34 26.02 0.11 10.93
C ASP A 34 26.04 1.64 11.15
N ARG A 35 25.75 2.13 12.35
CA ARG A 35 25.81 3.57 12.63
C ARG A 35 27.24 4.09 12.42
N GLY A 36 27.36 5.10 11.56
CA GLY A 36 28.63 5.61 11.10
C GLY A 36 29.17 5.00 9.81
N VAL A 37 28.48 3.98 9.26
CA VAL A 37 28.77 3.48 7.91
C VAL A 37 28.12 4.39 6.88
N ALA A 38 28.91 4.84 5.89
CA ALA A 38 28.44 5.59 4.73
C ALA A 38 28.41 4.62 3.53
N TYR A 39 27.27 3.98 3.33
CA TYR A 39 27.07 3.06 2.21
C TYR A 39 27.15 3.78 0.87
N PRO A 40 27.77 3.19 -0.18
CA PRO A 40 27.66 3.71 -1.54
C PRO A 40 26.20 3.73 -1.98
N VAL A 41 25.86 4.68 -2.81
CA VAL A 41 24.50 4.83 -3.38
C VAL A 41 24.64 4.90 -4.89
N HIS A 42 23.73 4.23 -5.59
CA HIS A 42 23.61 4.25 -7.04
C HIS A 42 22.17 4.55 -7.44
N LEU A 43 21.98 5.09 -8.64
CA LEU A 43 20.66 5.32 -9.22
C LEU A 43 20.51 4.54 -10.51
N GLU A 44 19.33 3.95 -10.71
CA GLU A 44 18.98 3.21 -11.92
C GLU A 44 17.51 3.49 -12.25
N GLU A 45 17.19 3.73 -13.53
CA GLU A 45 15.79 3.75 -13.95
C GLU A 45 15.13 2.41 -13.60
N ASN A 46 13.98 2.46 -12.93
CA ASN A 46 13.28 1.23 -12.56
C ASN A 46 12.87 0.47 -13.84
N PRO A 47 13.31 -0.77 -14.06
CA PRO A 47 13.10 -1.49 -15.31
C PRO A 47 11.63 -1.86 -15.59
N TYR A 48 10.75 -1.74 -14.61
CA TYR A 48 9.34 -2.14 -14.68
C TYR A 48 8.39 -0.94 -14.75
N ILE A 49 8.59 0.04 -13.87
CA ILE A 49 7.72 1.22 -13.73
C ILE A 49 8.43 2.54 -14.02
N GLY A 50 9.72 2.51 -14.38
CA GLY A 50 10.51 3.71 -14.69
C GLY A 50 9.91 4.49 -15.85
N LYS A 51 9.60 3.80 -16.94
CA LYS A 51 9.01 4.40 -18.14
C LYS A 51 7.64 5.04 -17.90
N SER A 52 6.77 4.37 -17.13
CA SER A 52 5.38 4.82 -16.92
C SER A 52 5.23 5.81 -15.77
N LEU A 53 6.04 5.68 -14.71
CA LEU A 53 5.94 6.49 -13.50
C LEU A 53 7.18 7.36 -13.23
N GLY A 54 8.16 7.41 -14.14
CA GLY A 54 9.39 8.20 -13.98
C GLY A 54 10.31 7.74 -12.84
N VAL A 55 10.12 6.52 -12.33
CA VAL A 55 10.78 6.04 -11.11
C VAL A 55 12.25 5.69 -11.34
N GLN A 56 13.11 6.24 -10.48
CA GLN A 56 14.52 5.87 -10.35
C GLN A 56 14.73 5.07 -9.06
N ASN A 57 15.27 3.85 -9.14
CA ASN A 57 15.65 3.07 -7.98
C ASN A 57 16.84 3.70 -7.25
N VAL A 58 16.77 3.79 -5.94
CA VAL A 58 17.90 4.11 -5.07
C VAL A 58 18.47 2.79 -4.55
N LEU A 59 19.66 2.45 -5.01
CA LEU A 59 20.37 1.22 -4.66
C LEU A 59 21.45 1.57 -3.63
N VAL A 60 21.40 0.97 -2.45
CA VAL A 60 22.31 1.27 -1.33
C VAL A 60 23.14 0.05 -0.97
N GLY A 61 24.44 0.25 -0.78
CA GLY A 61 25.40 -0.78 -0.40
C GLY A 61 25.93 -1.57 -1.59
N ASP A 62 26.27 -2.83 -1.35
CA ASP A 62 26.75 -3.76 -2.38
C ASP A 62 25.63 -4.06 -3.38
N LEU A 63 25.86 -3.72 -4.65
CA LEU A 63 24.89 -3.91 -5.73
C LEU A 63 24.48 -5.38 -5.87
N ASP A 64 25.41 -6.32 -5.75
CA ASP A 64 25.10 -7.75 -5.90
C ASP A 64 24.25 -8.34 -4.76
N LYS A 65 24.06 -7.58 -3.69
CA LYS A 65 23.17 -7.92 -2.59
C LYS A 65 21.89 -7.09 -2.57
N ASN A 66 21.69 -6.25 -3.60
CA ASN A 66 20.50 -5.44 -3.73
C ASN A 66 19.40 -6.22 -4.48
N ALA A 67 18.20 -6.30 -3.91
CA ALA A 67 17.10 -7.10 -4.50
C ALA A 67 16.54 -6.52 -5.81
N HIS A 68 16.82 -5.26 -6.11
CA HIS A 68 16.34 -4.59 -7.34
C HIS A 68 17.43 -4.45 -8.41
N PHE A 69 18.66 -4.89 -8.15
CA PHE A 69 19.75 -4.81 -9.09
C PHE A 69 19.90 -6.10 -9.91
N ASP A 70 20.14 -5.96 -11.20
CA ASP A 70 20.41 -7.07 -12.12
C ASP A 70 21.81 -6.95 -12.72
N ARG A 71 22.75 -7.75 -12.19
CA ARG A 71 24.14 -7.77 -12.67
C ARG A 71 24.25 -8.15 -14.14
N ALA A 72 23.33 -8.94 -14.68
CA ALA A 72 23.36 -9.35 -16.08
C ALA A 72 23.09 -8.19 -17.04
N LYS A 73 22.30 -7.20 -16.59
CA LYS A 73 22.04 -5.97 -17.34
C LYS A 73 23.17 -4.93 -17.19
N HIS A 74 23.88 -4.97 -16.08
CA HIS A 74 24.94 -4.01 -15.72
C HIS A 74 26.24 -4.74 -15.30
N PRO A 75 26.94 -5.42 -16.25
CA PRO A 75 28.14 -6.23 -15.92
C PRO A 75 29.25 -5.36 -15.32
N ASP A 76 29.38 -4.12 -15.76
CA ASP A 76 30.40 -3.15 -15.30
C ASP A 76 29.95 -2.32 -14.06
N GLY A 77 28.75 -2.60 -13.51
CA GLY A 77 28.15 -1.82 -12.43
C GLY A 77 27.40 -0.59 -12.92
N LEU A 78 27.15 0.35 -12.01
CA LEU A 78 26.43 1.59 -12.29
C LEU A 78 27.37 2.79 -12.08
N PRO A 79 27.16 3.90 -12.79
CA PRO A 79 27.90 5.14 -12.59
C PRO A 79 27.60 5.76 -11.21
N ASP A 80 28.41 6.76 -10.85
CA ASP A 80 28.12 7.60 -9.68
C ASP A 80 26.75 8.25 -9.81
N PRO A 81 26.00 8.37 -8.70
CA PRO A 81 24.62 8.87 -8.73
C PRO A 81 24.58 10.35 -9.08
N VAL A 82 23.73 10.71 -10.04
CA VAL A 82 23.43 12.10 -10.38
C VAL A 82 22.02 12.43 -9.89
N TRP A 83 21.94 13.13 -8.77
CA TRP A 83 20.68 13.53 -8.16
C TRP A 83 20.14 14.82 -8.79
N ASP A 84 18.86 14.82 -9.15
CA ASP A 84 18.15 16.08 -9.39
C ASP A 84 17.72 16.63 -8.02
N GLU A 85 18.57 17.47 -7.43
CA GLU A 85 18.27 18.03 -6.11
C GLU A 85 17.12 19.05 -6.16
N GLU A 86 16.79 19.64 -7.29
CA GLU A 86 15.70 20.59 -7.43
C GLU A 86 14.34 19.89 -7.52
N LYS A 87 14.23 18.90 -8.39
CA LYS A 87 12.97 18.21 -8.71
C LYS A 87 12.83 16.85 -8.04
N GLY A 88 13.89 16.33 -7.42
CA GLY A 88 13.89 15.03 -6.78
C GLY A 88 12.95 14.96 -5.58
N ILE A 89 12.27 13.83 -5.45
CA ILE A 89 11.48 13.44 -4.27
C ILE A 89 11.70 11.95 -3.99
N ILE A 90 12.11 11.62 -2.77
CA ILE A 90 12.32 10.23 -2.36
C ILE A 90 10.99 9.65 -1.89
N VAL A 91 10.60 8.51 -2.46
CA VAL A 91 9.47 7.71 -2.01
C VAL A 91 10.01 6.50 -1.26
N GLY A 92 10.02 6.61 0.07
CA GLY A 92 10.53 5.59 0.97
C GLY A 92 9.46 4.56 1.34
N ASN A 93 9.75 3.28 1.16
CA ASN A 93 8.81 2.21 1.44
C ASN A 93 9.49 0.97 2.03
N ILE A 94 8.65 0.00 2.33
CA ILE A 94 9.05 -1.36 2.70
C ILE A 94 8.11 -2.36 2.04
N ARG A 95 8.56 -3.59 1.83
CA ARG A 95 7.70 -4.67 1.41
C ARG A 95 7.07 -5.37 2.62
N MET A 96 5.83 -4.98 2.94
CA MET A 96 4.98 -5.67 3.90
C MET A 96 3.61 -5.91 3.23
N GLY A 97 3.51 -6.94 2.39
CA GLY A 97 2.41 -7.12 1.43
C GLY A 97 2.51 -6.14 0.26
N PHE A 98 1.37 -5.82 -0.35
CA PHE A 98 1.30 -4.95 -1.54
C PHE A 98 0.94 -3.49 -1.21
N GLY A 99 0.36 -3.22 -0.05
CA GLY A 99 -0.24 -1.92 0.28
C GLY A 99 0.75 -0.76 0.23
N HIS A 100 1.91 -0.89 0.88
CA HIS A 100 2.92 0.18 0.89
C HIS A 100 3.51 0.45 -0.49
N TYR A 101 3.73 -0.61 -1.30
CA TYR A 101 4.17 -0.47 -2.69
C TYR A 101 3.12 0.28 -3.53
N ARG A 102 1.84 -0.06 -3.37
CA ARG A 102 0.73 0.61 -4.08
C ARG A 102 0.65 2.09 -3.75
N ILE A 103 0.70 2.44 -2.46
CA ILE A 103 0.70 3.85 -2.04
C ILE A 103 1.95 4.57 -2.55
N SER A 104 3.10 3.90 -2.56
CA SER A 104 4.35 4.48 -3.12
C SER A 104 4.24 4.72 -4.62
N MET A 105 3.63 3.81 -5.37
CA MET A 105 3.38 4.00 -6.81
C MET A 105 2.43 5.16 -7.05
N ALA A 106 1.38 5.29 -6.25
CA ALA A 106 0.45 6.42 -6.34
C ALA A 106 1.16 7.77 -6.13
N ILE A 107 2.02 7.85 -5.11
CA ILE A 107 2.79 9.08 -4.83
C ILE A 107 3.83 9.33 -5.93
N ALA A 108 4.52 8.29 -6.42
CA ALA A 108 5.47 8.40 -7.53
C ALA A 108 4.78 8.86 -8.83
N SER A 109 3.62 8.27 -9.16
CA SER A 109 2.78 8.65 -10.29
C SER A 109 2.35 10.11 -10.23
N ALA A 110 1.87 10.58 -9.07
CA ALA A 110 1.52 11.97 -8.85
C ALA A 110 2.75 12.89 -8.99
N ALA A 111 3.89 12.53 -8.38
CA ALA A 111 5.12 13.30 -8.49
C ALA A 111 5.59 13.44 -9.94
N HIS A 112 5.59 12.34 -10.69
CA HIS A 112 5.99 12.34 -12.10
C HIS A 112 5.07 13.22 -12.95
N SER A 113 3.75 13.12 -12.76
CA SER A 113 2.78 13.94 -13.48
C SER A 113 2.91 15.45 -13.19
N MET A 114 3.44 15.81 -12.02
CA MET A 114 3.74 17.19 -11.61
C MET A 114 5.14 17.66 -12.07
N GLY A 115 5.89 16.84 -12.81
CA GLY A 115 7.23 17.17 -13.33
C GLY A 115 8.37 16.98 -12.34
N TYR A 116 8.16 16.20 -11.27
CA TYR A 116 9.19 15.79 -10.30
C TYR A 116 9.78 14.43 -10.65
N VAL A 117 10.96 14.13 -10.10
CA VAL A 117 11.67 12.86 -10.28
C VAL A 117 11.50 12.00 -9.03
N PRO A 118 10.68 10.95 -9.06
CA PRO A 118 10.50 10.07 -7.92
C PRO A 118 11.66 9.08 -7.78
N TYR A 119 12.38 9.15 -6.67
CA TYR A 119 13.41 8.21 -6.27
C TYR A 119 12.85 7.15 -5.34
N TRP A 120 12.86 5.90 -5.79
CA TRP A 120 12.29 4.76 -5.05
C TRP A 120 13.31 4.19 -4.07
N MET A 121 13.01 4.28 -2.79
CA MET A 121 13.88 3.79 -1.71
C MET A 121 13.19 2.68 -0.92
N ASP A 122 13.45 1.43 -1.31
CA ASP A 122 12.91 0.24 -0.65
C ASP A 122 13.90 -0.28 0.41
N LEU A 123 13.58 -0.08 1.68
CA LEU A 123 14.44 -0.45 2.79
C LEU A 123 14.59 -1.97 2.98
N ASN A 124 13.78 -2.79 2.30
CA ASN A 124 13.93 -4.25 2.29
C ASN A 124 14.96 -4.75 1.27
N SER A 125 15.38 -3.91 0.32
CA SER A 125 16.19 -4.35 -0.82
C SER A 125 17.70 -4.34 -0.57
N TYR A 126 18.19 -3.78 0.54
CA TYR A 126 19.60 -3.55 0.83
C TYR A 126 20.21 -4.69 1.64
N GLY A 127 20.34 -5.88 1.06
CA GLY A 127 20.54 -7.16 1.72
C GLY A 127 21.65 -7.28 2.76
N GLU A 128 22.75 -6.51 2.66
CA GLU A 128 23.84 -6.55 3.62
C GLU A 128 23.62 -5.65 4.85
N THR A 129 22.75 -4.65 4.77
CA THR A 129 22.58 -3.62 5.80
C THR A 129 21.85 -4.14 7.04
N THR A 130 22.18 -3.59 8.20
CA THR A 130 21.42 -3.82 9.43
C THR A 130 19.98 -3.36 9.28
N CYS A 131 19.71 -2.31 8.49
CA CYS A 131 18.38 -1.83 8.14
C CYS A 131 17.49 -2.97 7.61
N THR A 132 17.88 -3.58 6.49
CA THR A 132 17.12 -4.66 5.84
C THR A 132 16.96 -5.87 6.75
N LYS A 133 18.00 -6.25 7.50
CA LYS A 133 17.94 -7.37 8.44
C LYS A 133 16.95 -7.14 9.59
N VAL A 134 16.89 -5.92 10.14
CA VAL A 134 15.93 -5.56 11.19
C VAL A 134 14.51 -5.57 10.65
N ILE A 135 14.27 -4.99 9.47
CA ILE A 135 12.97 -4.99 8.82
C ILE A 135 12.52 -6.42 8.50
N GLY A 136 13.42 -7.24 7.93
CA GLY A 136 13.13 -8.65 7.63
C GLY A 136 12.70 -9.42 8.88
N ALA A 137 13.39 -9.26 10.00
CA ALA A 137 13.04 -9.93 11.25
C ALA A 137 11.66 -9.49 11.81
N GLN A 138 11.28 -8.24 11.62
CA GLN A 138 9.96 -7.75 12.02
C GLN A 138 8.85 -8.26 11.07
N ASN A 139 9.13 -8.31 9.76
CA ASN A 139 8.23 -8.90 8.77
C ASN A 139 7.98 -10.39 9.01
N ASP A 140 9.03 -11.14 9.35
CA ASP A 140 8.93 -12.57 9.68
C ASP A 140 8.05 -12.80 10.90
N LEU A 141 8.22 -11.97 11.94
CA LEU A 141 7.41 -12.03 13.14
C LEU A 141 5.95 -11.70 12.87
N TYR A 142 5.68 -10.66 12.07
CA TYR A 142 4.34 -10.28 11.63
C TYR A 142 3.69 -11.39 10.79
N SER A 143 4.42 -11.96 9.84
CA SER A 143 3.95 -13.04 8.97
C SER A 143 3.65 -14.32 9.74
N LEU A 144 4.48 -14.65 10.75
CA LEU A 144 4.23 -15.76 11.65
C LEU A 144 2.95 -15.56 12.46
N GLY A 145 2.78 -14.38 13.06
CA GLY A 145 1.58 -14.02 13.81
C GLY A 145 0.32 -14.05 12.93
N SER A 146 0.40 -13.53 11.71
CA SER A 146 -0.68 -13.56 10.74
C SER A 146 -1.08 -14.99 10.34
N ARG A 147 -0.12 -15.89 10.13
CA ARG A 147 -0.41 -17.32 9.87
C ARG A 147 -1.05 -18.01 11.07
N LEU A 148 -0.55 -17.75 12.27
CA LEU A 148 -1.10 -18.32 13.51
C LEU A 148 -2.48 -17.75 13.85
N SER A 149 -2.86 -16.59 13.32
CA SER A 149 -4.20 -16.00 13.51
C SER A 149 -5.34 -16.86 12.94
N LYS A 150 -5.04 -17.81 12.05
CA LYS A 150 -5.99 -18.83 11.59
C LYS A 150 -6.48 -19.74 12.74
N ILE A 151 -5.72 -19.83 13.85
CA ILE A 151 -6.11 -20.56 15.07
C ILE A 151 -6.98 -19.61 15.90
N GLY A 152 -8.29 -19.86 15.97
CA GLY A 152 -9.28 -18.93 16.54
C GLY A 152 -8.98 -18.47 17.97
N LEU A 153 -8.45 -19.35 18.85
CA LEU A 153 -8.07 -18.99 20.21
C LEU A 153 -6.86 -18.06 20.25
N PHE A 154 -5.82 -18.34 19.43
CA PHE A 154 -4.65 -17.48 19.30
C PHE A 154 -5.02 -16.10 18.72
N ASN A 155 -5.87 -16.09 17.69
CA ASN A 155 -6.36 -14.85 17.09
C ASN A 155 -7.03 -13.97 18.15
N LYS A 156 -7.99 -14.50 18.88
CA LYS A 156 -8.81 -13.75 19.84
C LYS A 156 -7.99 -13.25 21.04
N LEU A 157 -7.06 -14.06 21.55
CA LEU A 157 -6.35 -13.76 22.81
C LEU A 157 -5.00 -13.04 22.60
N VAL A 158 -4.36 -13.19 21.42
CA VAL A 158 -3.00 -12.68 21.18
C VAL A 158 -2.97 -11.74 19.99
N TRP A 159 -3.39 -12.22 18.81
CA TRP A 159 -3.20 -11.51 17.56
C TRP A 159 -4.06 -10.25 17.42
N GLU A 160 -5.37 -10.36 17.64
CA GLU A 160 -6.27 -9.19 17.59
C GLU A 160 -5.95 -8.12 18.64
N PRO A 161 -5.74 -8.46 19.92
CA PRO A 161 -5.33 -7.44 20.90
C PRO A 161 -4.02 -6.76 20.54
N MET A 162 -3.02 -7.50 20.04
CA MET A 162 -1.75 -6.92 19.65
C MET A 162 -1.89 -5.97 18.44
N ASN A 163 -2.60 -6.39 17.39
CA ASN A 163 -2.77 -5.57 16.18
C ASN A 163 -3.69 -4.36 16.39
N TYR A 164 -4.66 -4.47 17.28
CA TYR A 164 -5.64 -3.40 17.47
C TYR A 164 -5.25 -2.45 18.60
N GLU A 165 -4.82 -2.96 19.75
CA GLU A 165 -4.48 -2.16 20.94
C GLU A 165 -2.96 -2.02 21.14
N GLY A 166 -2.18 -3.06 20.84
CA GLY A 166 -0.73 -3.05 21.04
C GLY A 166 -0.03 -2.01 20.16
N PHE A 167 -0.32 -2.00 18.87
CA PHE A 167 0.24 -1.05 17.90
C PHE A 167 -0.32 0.37 18.08
N ARG A 168 -1.42 0.52 18.81
CA ARG A 168 -2.00 1.81 19.14
C ARG A 168 -1.21 2.57 20.19
N ALA A 169 -0.44 1.88 21.03
CA ALA A 169 0.22 2.48 22.19
C ALA A 169 1.47 3.29 21.84
N LEU A 170 1.65 4.50 22.41
CA LEU A 170 2.89 5.29 22.27
C LEU A 170 4.14 4.54 22.78
N SER A 171 3.99 3.61 23.71
CA SER A 171 5.10 2.76 24.16
C SER A 171 5.65 1.84 23.09
N TYR A 172 4.80 1.41 22.15
CA TYR A 172 5.22 0.67 20.95
C TYR A 172 6.01 1.59 20.01
N ASN A 173 5.48 2.77 19.70
CA ASN A 173 6.16 3.75 18.87
C ASN A 173 7.53 4.16 19.43
N ALA A 174 7.67 4.31 20.75
CA ALA A 174 8.96 4.60 21.37
C ALA A 174 10.03 3.54 21.04
N ALA A 175 9.65 2.27 20.99
CA ALA A 175 10.56 1.19 20.57
C ALA A 175 10.90 1.27 19.08
N ASP A 176 9.93 1.55 18.23
CA ASP A 176 10.16 1.73 16.78
C ASP A 176 11.06 2.92 16.49
N GLN A 177 10.83 4.07 17.11
CA GLN A 177 11.72 5.23 17.04
C GLN A 177 13.17 4.88 17.41
N LYS A 178 13.33 4.02 18.42
CA LYS A 178 14.66 3.59 18.87
C LYS A 178 15.31 2.60 17.91
N ASN A 179 14.55 1.68 17.35
CA ASN A 179 15.02 0.71 16.36
C ASN A 179 15.36 1.41 15.01
N ALA A 180 14.64 2.46 14.65
CA ALA A 180 14.87 3.22 13.41
C ALA A 180 16.24 3.92 13.38
N GLU A 181 16.90 4.13 14.54
CA GLU A 181 18.30 4.57 14.59
C GLU A 181 19.24 3.61 13.83
N LEU A 182 18.90 2.30 13.77
CA LEU A 182 19.68 1.28 13.05
C LEU A 182 19.39 1.28 11.55
N MET A 183 18.33 1.98 11.13
CA MET A 183 17.93 2.08 9.72
C MET A 183 18.49 3.37 9.07
N ALA A 184 18.90 4.35 9.87
CA ALA A 184 19.40 5.64 9.39
C ALA A 184 20.62 5.55 8.45
N PRO A 185 21.58 4.61 8.60
CA PRO A 185 22.78 4.54 7.76
C PRO A 185 22.50 4.45 6.25
N VAL A 186 21.36 3.88 5.83
CA VAL A 186 21.01 3.78 4.39
C VAL A 186 20.77 5.16 3.73
N TYR A 187 20.54 6.20 4.52
CA TYR A 187 20.41 7.58 4.06
C TYR A 187 21.72 8.39 4.16
N ALA A 188 22.86 7.79 4.58
CA ALA A 188 24.08 8.54 4.88
C ALA A 188 24.56 9.41 3.69
N ASN A 189 24.63 8.82 2.50
CA ASN A 189 25.08 9.45 1.25
C ASN A 189 23.92 9.98 0.38
N VAL A 190 22.71 10.07 0.92
CA VAL A 190 21.57 10.71 0.24
C VAL A 190 21.60 12.21 0.51
N PRO A 191 21.39 13.07 -0.51
CA PRO A 191 21.35 14.55 -0.33
C PRO A 191 20.25 14.95 0.66
N LYS A 192 20.62 15.72 1.70
CA LYS A 192 19.74 15.99 2.85
C LYS A 192 18.59 16.95 2.56
N ASP A 193 18.65 17.68 1.46
CA ASP A 193 17.64 18.64 1.02
C ASP A 193 16.57 18.03 0.10
N ILE A 194 16.76 16.80 -0.42
CA ILE A 194 15.74 16.10 -1.19
C ILE A 194 14.63 15.67 -0.23
N PRO A 195 13.35 16.04 -0.48
CA PRO A 195 12.24 15.62 0.36
C PRO A 195 12.06 14.11 0.37
N VAL A 196 11.66 13.55 1.52
CA VAL A 196 11.36 12.14 1.70
C VAL A 196 9.87 11.99 2.04
N VAL A 197 9.16 11.18 1.29
CA VAL A 197 7.81 10.72 1.61
C VAL A 197 7.87 9.25 1.99
N GLY A 198 7.69 8.95 3.27
CA GLY A 198 7.57 7.57 3.75
C GLY A 198 6.14 7.07 3.64
N THR A 199 5.92 5.92 3.01
CA THR A 199 4.60 5.23 2.93
C THR A 199 4.44 4.16 3.99
N HIS A 200 5.48 3.93 4.74
CA HIS A 200 5.53 3.24 6.02
C HIS A 200 6.30 4.11 7.01
N VAL A 201 6.05 3.94 8.30
CA VAL A 201 6.67 4.76 9.35
C VAL A 201 8.19 4.63 9.40
N TRP A 202 8.75 3.43 9.14
CA TRP A 202 10.20 3.21 9.28
C TRP A 202 11.06 4.00 8.29
N PRO A 203 10.73 4.10 6.99
CA PRO A 203 11.43 5.03 6.09
C PRO A 203 11.44 6.47 6.59
N ALA A 204 10.29 6.97 7.08
CA ALA A 204 10.20 8.33 7.62
C ALA A 204 11.02 8.49 8.90
N GLN A 205 10.92 7.56 9.86
CA GLN A 205 11.71 7.58 11.10
C GLN A 205 13.21 7.48 10.81
N ALA A 206 13.64 6.57 9.92
CA ALA A 206 15.02 6.42 9.50
C ALA A 206 15.56 7.69 8.85
N ALA A 207 14.80 8.31 7.94
CA ALA A 207 15.15 9.58 7.31
C ALA A 207 15.36 10.70 8.34
N ILE A 208 14.48 10.83 9.33
CA ILE A 208 14.62 11.80 10.41
C ILE A 208 15.87 11.53 11.25
N HIS A 209 16.17 10.28 11.60
CA HIS A 209 17.39 9.92 12.33
C HIS A 209 18.67 10.15 11.52
N ALA A 210 18.58 10.04 10.19
CA ALA A 210 19.66 10.34 9.27
C ALA A 210 19.88 11.84 8.99
N GLY A 211 19.03 12.71 9.55
CA GLY A 211 19.12 14.14 9.37
C GLY A 211 18.58 14.68 8.05
N MET A 212 17.68 13.93 7.37
CA MET A 212 16.93 14.45 6.23
C MET A 212 16.06 15.62 6.71
N LYS A 213 16.05 16.72 5.96
CA LYS A 213 15.44 17.99 6.41
C LYS A 213 13.93 18.04 6.16
N HIS A 214 13.44 17.39 5.13
CA HIS A 214 12.07 17.51 4.63
C HIS A 214 11.42 16.14 4.58
N VAL A 215 10.75 15.72 5.67
CA VAL A 215 10.18 14.36 5.78
C VAL A 215 8.68 14.44 5.97
N VAL A 216 7.96 13.81 5.07
CA VAL A 216 6.52 13.57 5.14
C VAL A 216 6.27 12.08 5.36
N ASN A 217 5.39 11.74 6.28
CA ASN A 217 4.97 10.38 6.56
C ASN A 217 3.51 10.20 6.11
N ALA A 218 3.31 9.52 5.00
CA ALA A 218 1.99 9.23 4.44
C ALA A 218 1.38 8.02 5.16
N ILE A 219 0.41 8.26 6.03
CA ILE A 219 -0.22 7.21 6.83
C ILE A 219 -1.16 6.38 5.97
N PRO A 220 -0.97 5.03 5.92
CA PRO A 220 -1.73 4.16 5.05
C PRO A 220 -3.14 3.86 5.57
N ASP A 221 -3.29 3.74 6.90
CA ASP A 221 -4.49 3.19 7.53
C ASP A 221 -5.45 4.26 8.05
N ASN A 222 -6.74 3.91 8.06
CA ASN A 222 -7.81 4.75 8.58
C ASN A 222 -8.05 4.61 10.10
N TRP A 223 -7.35 3.70 10.77
CA TRP A 223 -7.42 3.55 12.22
C TRP A 223 -6.23 4.23 12.91
N PRO A 224 -6.46 5.20 13.82
CA PRO A 224 -5.37 5.89 14.51
C PRO A 224 -4.55 4.96 15.41
N MET A 225 -3.28 4.72 15.03
CA MET A 225 -2.32 3.89 15.75
C MET A 225 -0.98 4.61 15.92
N ALA A 226 -0.38 4.49 17.10
CA ALA A 226 0.93 5.08 17.37
C ALA A 226 2.04 4.46 16.50
N LEU A 227 1.86 3.23 16.00
CA LEU A 227 2.72 2.59 15.01
C LEU A 227 3.07 3.54 13.85
N HIS A 228 2.10 4.32 13.37
CA HIS A 228 2.29 5.18 12.19
C HIS A 228 2.94 6.54 12.50
N LEU A 229 3.33 6.81 13.74
CA LEU A 229 3.86 8.12 14.11
C LEU A 229 5.38 8.21 13.91
N SER A 230 5.84 9.29 13.29
CA SER A 230 7.26 9.63 13.12
C SER A 230 7.54 11.01 13.71
N GLU A 231 8.14 11.05 14.89
CA GLU A 231 8.48 12.31 15.58
C GLU A 231 9.44 13.15 14.74
N GLY A 232 9.02 14.37 14.44
CA GLY A 232 9.77 15.31 13.61
C GLY A 232 9.38 15.32 12.13
N SER A 233 8.45 14.43 11.70
CA SER A 233 7.90 14.46 10.34
C SER A 233 6.60 15.26 10.28
N ILE A 234 6.24 15.73 9.07
CA ILE A 234 4.87 16.07 8.72
C ILE A 234 4.13 14.75 8.45
N HIS A 235 2.86 14.66 8.85
CA HIS A 235 2.01 13.49 8.60
C HIS A 235 0.86 13.86 7.68
N THR A 236 0.50 12.93 6.80
CA THR A 236 -0.69 13.04 5.97
C THR A 236 -1.60 11.84 6.18
N ILE A 237 -2.89 12.06 6.07
CA ILE A 237 -3.91 11.04 6.25
C ILE A 237 -5.06 11.17 5.27
N GLN A 238 -5.72 10.04 5.03
CA GLN A 238 -6.67 9.85 3.95
C GLN A 238 -8.12 10.16 4.34
N CYS A 239 -8.46 10.19 5.63
CA CYS A 239 -9.83 10.32 6.11
C CYS A 239 -9.97 11.32 7.26
N GLN A 240 -11.10 11.98 7.33
CA GLN A 240 -11.39 12.99 8.35
C GLN A 240 -11.48 12.40 9.77
N ASN A 241 -12.06 11.20 9.90
CA ASN A 241 -12.12 10.52 11.21
C ASN A 241 -10.73 10.16 11.74
N ALA A 242 -9.82 9.70 10.86
CA ALA A 242 -8.44 9.45 11.22
C ALA A 242 -7.71 10.75 11.62
N TYR A 243 -7.98 11.88 10.92
CA TYR A 243 -7.43 13.18 11.31
C TYR A 243 -7.72 13.52 12.75
N MET A 244 -8.98 13.44 13.17
CA MET A 244 -9.37 13.75 14.54
C MET A 244 -8.67 12.82 15.56
N GLY A 245 -8.63 11.52 15.27
CA GLY A 245 -8.00 10.54 16.14
C GLY A 245 -6.49 10.71 16.28
N TYR A 246 -5.77 10.95 15.19
CA TYR A 246 -4.34 11.23 15.23
C TYR A 246 -4.05 12.58 15.89
N LYS A 247 -4.84 13.62 15.56
CA LYS A 247 -4.60 14.96 16.09
C LYS A 247 -4.54 15.01 17.61
N ILE A 248 -5.40 14.27 18.29
CA ILE A 248 -5.45 14.20 19.77
C ILE A 248 -4.74 12.97 20.33
N LEU A 249 -4.13 12.13 19.48
CA LEU A 249 -3.50 10.86 19.88
C LEU A 249 -4.47 9.95 20.65
N ASN A 250 -5.69 9.84 20.15
CA ASN A 250 -6.82 9.20 20.83
C ASN A 250 -6.52 7.74 21.21
N GLY A 251 -6.59 7.44 22.53
CA GLY A 251 -6.38 6.10 23.07
C GLY A 251 -4.94 5.55 22.94
N MET A 252 -3.97 6.40 22.57
CA MET A 252 -2.57 5.95 22.39
C MET A 252 -1.81 5.79 23.71
N GLN A 253 -2.41 6.16 24.85
CA GLN A 253 -1.90 5.86 26.19
C GLN A 253 -3.06 5.55 27.17
N LYS A 254 -3.82 4.51 26.86
CA LYS A 254 -5.03 4.12 27.65
C LYS A 254 -5.97 5.31 27.88
N ASP A 255 -6.35 5.56 29.14
CA ASP A 255 -7.33 6.58 29.54
C ASP A 255 -6.71 7.98 29.76
N LYS A 256 -5.45 8.20 29.34
CA LYS A 256 -4.79 9.49 29.51
C LYS A 256 -5.10 10.43 28.36
N VAL A 257 -5.43 11.67 28.71
CA VAL A 257 -5.44 12.78 27.74
C VAL A 257 -4.00 13.16 27.42
N LEU A 258 -3.63 13.02 26.16
CA LEU A 258 -2.30 13.34 25.67
C LEU A 258 -2.22 14.77 25.12
N LYS A 259 -1.01 15.32 25.07
CA LYS A 259 -0.75 16.54 24.31
C LYS A 259 -1.01 16.23 22.83
N PRO A 260 -1.80 17.07 22.13
CA PRO A 260 -2.11 16.84 20.73
C PRO A 260 -0.87 16.99 19.85
N MET A 261 -0.92 16.42 18.65
CA MET A 261 0.10 16.66 17.63
C MET A 261 0.24 18.17 17.35
N PRO A 262 1.46 18.69 17.21
CA PRO A 262 1.71 20.11 16.98
C PRO A 262 0.91 20.67 15.77
N LYS A 263 0.69 21.98 15.77
CA LYS A 263 0.11 22.65 14.59
C LYS A 263 1.08 22.51 13.41
N GLY A 264 0.56 22.17 12.22
CA GLY A 264 1.38 21.99 11.02
C GLY A 264 2.11 20.64 10.91
N SER A 265 1.91 19.70 11.85
CA SER A 265 2.50 18.36 11.80
C SER A 265 1.58 17.28 11.27
N LEU A 266 0.30 17.60 11.00
CA LEU A 266 -0.70 16.65 10.50
C LEU A 266 -1.64 17.35 9.53
N PHE A 267 -1.85 16.74 8.34
CA PHE A 267 -2.73 17.26 7.30
C PHE A 267 -3.68 16.16 6.80
N TYR A 268 -4.94 16.53 6.60
CA TYR A 268 -5.89 15.72 5.84
C TYR A 268 -5.70 16.03 4.35
N THR A 269 -5.32 15.01 3.58
CA THR A 269 -5.00 15.17 2.15
C THR A 269 -6.01 14.50 1.23
N GLY A 270 -6.78 13.54 1.74
CA GLY A 270 -7.59 12.65 0.92
C GLY A 270 -6.80 11.39 0.52
N HIS A 271 -7.40 10.60 -0.36
CA HIS A 271 -6.92 9.28 -0.74
C HIS A 271 -5.66 9.34 -1.62
N TYR A 272 -4.68 8.45 -1.38
CA TYR A 272 -3.46 8.35 -2.18
C TYR A 272 -3.72 7.49 -3.41
N ILE A 273 -4.07 8.12 -4.52
CA ILE A 273 -4.46 7.46 -5.76
C ILE A 273 -3.51 7.86 -6.90
N ASP A 274 -3.24 6.92 -7.79
CA ASP A 274 -2.40 7.11 -8.96
C ASP A 274 -2.99 8.17 -9.91
N HIS A 275 -2.11 8.97 -10.51
CA HIS A 275 -2.49 10.01 -11.45
C HIS A 275 -3.42 9.50 -12.55
N GLU A 276 -3.08 8.36 -13.16
CA GLU A 276 -3.86 7.78 -14.25
C GLU A 276 -5.30 7.43 -13.83
N LEU A 277 -5.48 6.89 -12.63
CA LEU A 277 -6.81 6.59 -12.11
C LEU A 277 -7.58 7.86 -11.80
N VAL A 278 -6.97 8.84 -11.14
CA VAL A 278 -7.65 10.12 -10.78
C VAL A 278 -8.08 10.89 -12.03
N GLN A 279 -7.22 10.95 -13.03
CA GLN A 279 -7.48 11.68 -14.26
C GLN A 279 -8.68 11.12 -15.03
N ASN A 280 -8.86 9.80 -15.00
CA ASN A 280 -9.85 9.09 -15.80
C ASN A 280 -11.15 8.71 -15.04
N ILE A 281 -11.34 9.15 -13.79
CA ILE A 281 -12.51 8.78 -12.96
C ILE A 281 -13.83 8.95 -13.69
N GLU A 282 -14.05 10.12 -14.31
CA GLU A 282 -15.33 10.44 -14.96
C GLU A 282 -15.58 9.56 -16.17
N GLU A 283 -14.55 9.37 -17.00
CA GLU A 283 -14.64 8.54 -18.19
C GLU A 283 -14.81 7.06 -17.84
N ASP A 284 -14.04 6.56 -16.88
CA ASP A 284 -14.14 5.18 -16.44
C ASP A 284 -15.51 4.88 -15.81
N CYS A 285 -16.06 5.80 -14.99
CA CYS A 285 -17.41 5.66 -14.43
C CYS A 285 -18.48 5.69 -15.51
N LYS A 286 -18.36 6.60 -16.48
CA LYS A 286 -19.27 6.68 -17.63
C LYS A 286 -19.28 5.35 -18.41
N LYS A 287 -18.10 4.81 -18.74
CA LYS A 287 -17.98 3.52 -19.46
C LYS A 287 -18.59 2.35 -18.69
N ARG A 288 -18.43 2.30 -17.35
CA ARG A 288 -19.08 1.28 -16.49
C ARG A 288 -20.60 1.33 -16.62
N ILE A 289 -21.17 2.53 -16.48
CA ILE A 289 -22.61 2.75 -16.58
C ILE A 289 -23.11 2.39 -18.00
N GLU A 290 -22.40 2.81 -19.05
CA GLU A 290 -22.76 2.50 -20.43
C GLU A 290 -22.74 1.00 -20.72
N ARG A 291 -21.69 0.27 -20.28
CA ARG A 291 -21.63 -1.20 -20.42
C ARG A 291 -22.85 -1.88 -19.79
N LYS A 292 -23.22 -1.49 -18.56
CA LYS A 292 -24.38 -2.04 -17.88
C LYS A 292 -25.69 -1.75 -18.63
N LYS A 293 -25.90 -0.50 -19.09
CA LYS A 293 -27.09 -0.11 -19.86
C LYS A 293 -27.21 -0.84 -21.19
N LEU A 294 -26.10 -1.19 -21.80
CA LEU A 294 -26.05 -1.98 -23.04
C LEU A 294 -26.19 -3.48 -22.81
N GLY A 295 -26.35 -3.94 -21.55
CA GLY A 295 -26.44 -5.35 -21.22
C GLY A 295 -25.15 -6.14 -21.46
N LYS A 296 -24.00 -5.46 -21.47
CA LYS A 296 -22.68 -6.10 -21.62
C LYS A 296 -22.32 -6.89 -20.34
N PRO A 297 -21.47 -7.94 -20.46
CA PRO A 297 -21.02 -8.70 -19.30
C PRO A 297 -20.41 -7.81 -18.22
N MET A 298 -20.82 -7.97 -16.97
CA MET A 298 -20.28 -7.24 -15.83
C MET A 298 -18.90 -7.77 -15.46
N ARG A 299 -17.92 -6.89 -15.30
CA ARG A 299 -16.50 -7.21 -15.09
C ARG A 299 -16.13 -7.10 -13.63
N PHE A 300 -15.85 -8.22 -12.99
CA PHE A 300 -15.40 -8.30 -11.60
C PHE A 300 -13.87 -8.48 -11.54
N LEU A 301 -13.19 -7.61 -10.82
CA LEU A 301 -11.75 -7.74 -10.53
C LEU A 301 -11.57 -8.33 -9.13
N LEU A 302 -11.08 -9.57 -9.06
CA LEU A 302 -10.72 -10.23 -7.82
C LEU A 302 -9.23 -10.02 -7.55
N THR A 303 -8.90 -9.40 -6.41
CA THR A 303 -7.51 -9.16 -6.00
C THR A 303 -7.17 -10.05 -4.82
N ILE A 304 -6.33 -11.04 -5.05
CA ILE A 304 -5.88 -11.95 -4.01
C ILE A 304 -4.72 -11.28 -3.27
N GLY A 305 -4.97 -10.94 -2.01
CA GLY A 305 -3.99 -10.28 -1.15
C GLY A 305 -2.88 -11.21 -0.66
N GLY A 306 -1.90 -10.64 0.07
CA GLY A 306 -0.69 -11.31 0.49
C GLY A 306 -0.89 -12.72 1.08
N ALA A 307 -0.01 -13.62 0.71
CA ALA A 307 0.05 -15.04 1.13
C ALA A 307 -1.17 -15.90 0.74
N GLY A 308 -1.94 -15.53 -0.30
CA GLY A 308 -3.10 -16.31 -0.75
C GLY A 308 -4.20 -16.41 0.30
N ALA A 309 -4.29 -15.44 1.21
CA ALA A 309 -5.34 -15.39 2.21
C ALA A 309 -6.71 -15.31 1.53
N GLN A 310 -7.67 -16.06 2.07
CA GLN A 310 -9.07 -16.02 1.61
C GLN A 310 -9.33 -16.69 0.24
N LYS A 311 -8.42 -17.53 -0.25
CA LYS A 311 -8.62 -18.31 -1.49
C LYS A 311 -9.98 -19.00 -1.52
N GLU A 312 -10.44 -19.53 -0.39
CA GLU A 312 -11.72 -20.22 -0.27
C GLU A 312 -12.92 -19.32 -0.65
N ILE A 313 -12.87 -18.03 -0.29
CA ILE A 313 -13.92 -17.07 -0.66
C ILE A 313 -13.89 -16.82 -2.17
N PHE A 314 -12.71 -16.66 -2.74
CA PHE A 314 -12.57 -16.46 -4.18
C PHE A 314 -13.01 -17.69 -4.97
N ALA A 315 -12.73 -18.90 -4.49
CA ALA A 315 -13.21 -20.14 -5.11
C ALA A 315 -14.75 -20.17 -5.17
N GLU A 316 -15.44 -19.78 -4.10
CA GLU A 316 -16.90 -19.75 -4.08
C GLU A 316 -17.47 -18.64 -5.00
N ILE A 317 -16.81 -17.47 -5.07
CA ILE A 317 -17.19 -16.42 -6.02
C ILE A 317 -17.05 -16.91 -7.47
N ILE A 318 -15.94 -17.57 -7.81
CA ILE A 318 -15.70 -18.10 -9.15
C ILE A 318 -16.77 -19.15 -9.49
N ARG A 319 -17.07 -20.11 -8.58
CA ARG A 319 -18.12 -21.11 -8.79
C ARG A 319 -19.48 -20.47 -9.04
N TYR A 320 -19.82 -19.46 -8.25
CA TYR A 320 -21.07 -18.74 -8.38
C TYR A 320 -21.20 -18.01 -9.73
N LEU A 321 -20.12 -17.40 -10.21
CA LEU A 321 -20.11 -16.63 -11.45
C LEU A 321 -19.94 -17.49 -12.71
N LEU A 322 -19.43 -18.72 -12.62
CA LEU A 322 -19.20 -19.60 -13.78
C LEU A 322 -20.42 -19.76 -14.70
N PRO A 323 -21.66 -19.99 -14.22
CA PRO A 323 -22.84 -20.04 -15.08
C PRO A 323 -23.07 -18.73 -15.83
N TYR A 324 -22.90 -17.59 -15.16
CA TYR A 324 -23.05 -16.26 -15.77
C TYR A 324 -21.95 -15.95 -16.79
N ILE A 325 -20.74 -16.46 -16.57
CA ILE A 325 -19.63 -16.34 -17.54
C ILE A 325 -19.94 -17.13 -18.81
N LYS A 326 -20.43 -18.37 -18.66
CA LYS A 326 -20.83 -19.22 -19.81
C LYS A 326 -22.00 -18.63 -20.62
N GLU A 327 -22.85 -17.84 -19.99
CA GLU A 327 -23.96 -17.12 -20.60
C GLU A 327 -23.58 -15.72 -21.10
N ASP A 328 -22.29 -15.37 -21.03
CA ASP A 328 -21.74 -14.06 -21.39
C ASP A 328 -22.42 -12.88 -20.63
N LYS A 329 -22.71 -13.09 -19.35
CA LYS A 329 -23.30 -12.08 -18.44
C LYS A 329 -22.28 -11.54 -17.43
N ALA A 330 -21.17 -12.24 -17.22
CA ALA A 330 -20.09 -11.83 -16.31
C ALA A 330 -18.71 -12.11 -16.91
N VAL A 331 -17.72 -11.34 -16.49
CA VAL A 331 -16.30 -11.52 -16.78
C VAL A 331 -15.53 -11.45 -15.48
N LEU A 332 -14.51 -12.27 -15.33
CA LEU A 332 -13.61 -12.24 -14.19
C LEU A 332 -12.19 -11.84 -14.59
N TYR A 333 -11.64 -10.85 -13.91
CA TYR A 333 -10.21 -10.60 -13.80
C TYR A 333 -9.74 -11.13 -12.46
N VAL A 334 -8.82 -12.10 -12.45
CA VAL A 334 -8.30 -12.72 -11.22
C VAL A 334 -6.83 -12.41 -11.12
N ASN A 335 -6.47 -11.37 -10.35
CA ASN A 335 -5.08 -11.02 -10.09
C ASN A 335 -4.59 -11.72 -8.83
N VAL A 336 -3.71 -12.71 -9.01
CA VAL A 336 -3.08 -13.45 -7.91
C VAL A 336 -1.74 -12.82 -7.47
N GLY A 337 -1.38 -11.65 -7.98
CA GLY A 337 -0.15 -10.96 -7.63
C GLY A 337 1.09 -11.76 -8.01
N ASP A 338 1.98 -12.00 -7.04
CA ASP A 338 3.18 -12.85 -7.20
C ASP A 338 3.00 -14.30 -6.69
N TYR A 339 1.75 -14.73 -6.42
CA TYR A 339 1.40 -16.04 -5.87
C TYR A 339 0.83 -17.00 -6.92
N LYS A 340 1.66 -17.47 -7.88
CA LYS A 340 1.24 -18.39 -8.95
C LYS A 340 0.52 -19.64 -8.45
N ASN A 341 1.00 -20.20 -7.33
CA ASN A 341 0.39 -21.37 -6.72
C ASN A 341 -1.09 -21.20 -6.38
N VAL A 342 -1.54 -19.97 -6.10
CA VAL A 342 -2.96 -19.70 -5.80
C VAL A 342 -3.82 -19.90 -7.03
N TRP A 343 -3.36 -19.47 -8.21
CA TRP A 343 -4.04 -19.73 -9.47
C TRP A 343 -4.11 -21.21 -9.79
N GLU A 344 -3.00 -21.93 -9.66
CA GLU A 344 -2.90 -23.38 -9.90
C GLU A 344 -3.84 -24.17 -8.95
N GLU A 345 -3.91 -23.74 -7.68
CA GLU A 345 -4.84 -24.33 -6.70
C GLU A 345 -6.30 -24.06 -7.05
N LEU A 346 -6.66 -22.85 -7.50
CA LEU A 346 -8.01 -22.52 -7.96
C LEU A 346 -8.41 -23.37 -9.17
N GLN A 347 -7.54 -23.52 -10.17
CA GLN A 347 -7.80 -24.38 -11.34
C GLN A 347 -7.93 -25.85 -10.99
N LYS A 348 -7.20 -26.32 -9.97
CA LYS A 348 -7.33 -27.70 -9.46
C LYS A 348 -8.65 -27.90 -8.72
N GLU A 349 -9.07 -26.90 -7.96
CA GLU A 349 -10.30 -26.94 -7.16
C GLU A 349 -11.58 -26.73 -8.01
N ILE A 350 -11.45 -25.96 -9.11
CA ILE A 350 -12.52 -25.62 -10.04
C ILE A 350 -12.04 -25.95 -11.48
N PRO A 351 -12.03 -27.24 -11.88
CA PRO A 351 -11.50 -27.63 -13.19
C PRO A 351 -12.23 -26.96 -14.37
N GLU A 352 -13.50 -26.63 -14.21
CA GLU A 352 -14.34 -26.00 -15.24
C GLU A 352 -13.82 -24.63 -15.66
N MET A 353 -13.13 -23.90 -14.78
CA MET A 353 -12.61 -22.59 -15.11
C MET A 353 -11.51 -22.63 -16.19
N LYS A 354 -10.81 -23.77 -16.39
CA LYS A 354 -9.76 -23.91 -17.39
C LYS A 354 -10.25 -23.69 -18.82
N ASN A 355 -11.48 -24.08 -19.11
CA ASN A 355 -12.06 -23.93 -20.42
C ASN A 355 -12.50 -22.50 -20.72
N GLU A 356 -12.68 -21.68 -19.69
CA GLU A 356 -13.15 -20.30 -19.75
C GLU A 356 -12.02 -19.29 -19.48
N SER A 357 -10.78 -19.74 -19.21
CA SER A 357 -9.71 -18.87 -18.77
C SER A 357 -8.61 -18.63 -19.80
N VAL A 358 -8.12 -17.38 -19.82
CA VAL A 358 -6.91 -16.93 -20.50
C VAL A 358 -5.91 -16.51 -19.42
N GLU A 359 -4.64 -16.89 -19.59
CA GLU A 359 -3.55 -16.60 -18.65
C GLU A 359 -2.65 -15.49 -19.19
N HIS A 360 -2.50 -14.41 -18.43
CA HIS A 360 -1.62 -13.27 -18.67
C HIS A 360 -0.46 -13.34 -17.66
N PHE A 361 0.53 -14.19 -17.95
CA PHE A 361 1.52 -14.58 -16.96
C PHE A 361 2.92 -14.12 -17.33
N ASP A 362 3.52 -13.34 -16.42
CA ASP A 362 4.92 -12.89 -16.45
C ASP A 362 5.33 -12.18 -17.75
N ASP A 363 4.33 -11.63 -18.46
CA ASP A 363 4.47 -10.74 -19.58
C ASP A 363 3.69 -9.45 -19.33
N PHE A 364 4.39 -8.46 -18.78
CA PHE A 364 3.76 -7.21 -18.38
C PHE A 364 3.39 -6.32 -19.58
N ALA A 365 4.09 -6.45 -20.69
CA ALA A 365 3.75 -5.73 -21.92
C ALA A 365 2.42 -6.23 -22.49
N GLU A 366 2.21 -7.54 -22.53
CA GLU A 366 0.94 -8.17 -22.92
C GLU A 366 -0.20 -7.80 -21.95
N THR A 367 0.05 -7.83 -20.63
CA THR A 367 -0.92 -7.39 -19.62
C THR A 367 -1.33 -5.93 -19.80
N THR A 368 -0.38 -5.06 -20.11
CA THR A 368 -0.65 -3.64 -20.38
C THR A 368 -1.49 -3.47 -21.64
N GLU A 369 -1.12 -4.16 -22.72
CA GLU A 369 -1.87 -4.15 -23.96
C GLU A 369 -3.31 -4.67 -23.78
N PHE A 370 -3.48 -5.75 -23.00
CA PHE A 370 -4.80 -6.26 -22.63
C PHE A 370 -5.61 -5.20 -21.89
N ALA A 371 -5.03 -4.58 -20.85
CA ALA A 371 -5.71 -3.58 -20.03
C ALA A 371 -6.16 -2.37 -20.84
N GLU A 372 -5.31 -1.89 -21.77
CA GLU A 372 -5.63 -0.80 -22.70
C GLU A 372 -6.76 -1.17 -23.65
N LYS A 373 -6.67 -2.35 -24.28
CA LYS A 373 -7.72 -2.85 -25.19
C LYS A 373 -9.07 -3.03 -24.46
N ALA A 374 -9.04 -3.53 -23.22
CA ALA A 374 -10.22 -3.77 -22.42
C ALA A 374 -11.00 -2.49 -22.06
N LEU A 375 -10.42 -1.29 -22.23
CA LEU A 375 -11.14 -0.04 -22.05
C LEU A 375 -12.24 0.16 -23.11
N GLU A 376 -12.04 -0.34 -24.33
CA GLU A 376 -12.92 -0.12 -25.46
C GLU A 376 -13.56 -1.41 -26.00
N ALA A 377 -12.85 -2.53 -25.92
CA ALA A 377 -13.31 -3.80 -26.48
C ALA A 377 -14.24 -4.57 -25.54
N ASP A 378 -15.04 -5.44 -26.11
CA ASP A 378 -15.75 -6.47 -25.35
C ASP A 378 -14.73 -7.49 -24.82
N VAL A 379 -14.94 -7.92 -23.57
CA VAL A 379 -14.10 -8.91 -22.90
C VAL A 379 -15.00 -10.03 -22.41
N HIS A 380 -14.55 -11.28 -22.51
CA HIS A 380 -15.31 -12.48 -22.22
C HIS A 380 -14.50 -13.47 -21.37
N GLY A 381 -15.14 -14.28 -20.55
CA GLY A 381 -14.50 -15.37 -19.83
C GLY A 381 -13.78 -14.93 -18.54
N ILE A 382 -12.71 -15.66 -18.23
CA ILE A 382 -11.88 -15.46 -17.02
C ILE A 382 -10.46 -15.10 -17.48
N HIS A 383 -9.90 -14.02 -16.95
CA HIS A 383 -8.54 -13.59 -17.20
C HIS A 383 -7.72 -13.70 -15.92
N GLY A 384 -6.73 -14.59 -15.92
CA GLY A 384 -5.80 -14.78 -14.82
C GLY A 384 -4.53 -13.96 -14.97
N PHE A 385 -4.14 -13.21 -13.95
CA PHE A 385 -2.94 -12.39 -13.96
C PHE A 385 -1.99 -12.81 -12.86
N TRP A 386 -0.73 -13.05 -13.23
CA TRP A 386 0.36 -13.35 -12.32
C TRP A 386 1.66 -12.75 -12.85
N HIS A 387 2.40 -12.06 -11.99
CA HIS A 387 3.71 -11.53 -12.32
C HIS A 387 4.70 -11.86 -11.20
N LYS A 388 5.87 -12.37 -11.57
CA LYS A 388 6.93 -12.71 -10.63
C LYS A 388 7.49 -11.46 -9.93
N ASN A 389 7.60 -10.37 -10.68
CA ASN A 389 8.11 -9.11 -10.15
C ASN A 389 7.04 -8.36 -9.36
N ILE A 390 7.40 -7.84 -8.18
CA ILE A 390 6.48 -7.13 -7.29
C ILE A 390 5.92 -5.83 -7.89
N PHE A 391 6.71 -5.11 -8.69
CA PHE A 391 6.24 -3.87 -9.31
C PHE A 391 5.12 -4.16 -10.32
N GLU A 392 5.32 -5.16 -11.16
CA GLU A 392 4.33 -5.60 -12.15
C GLU A 392 3.09 -6.18 -11.47
N ALA A 393 3.28 -7.06 -10.47
CA ALA A 393 2.20 -7.69 -9.72
C ALA A 393 1.27 -6.66 -9.04
N VAL A 394 1.83 -5.58 -8.49
CA VAL A 394 1.07 -4.51 -7.85
C VAL A 394 0.43 -3.60 -8.90
N TYR A 395 1.19 -3.17 -9.91
CA TYR A 395 0.71 -2.20 -10.91
C TYR A 395 -0.34 -2.80 -11.85
N CYS A 396 -0.31 -4.11 -12.11
CA CYS A 396 -1.34 -4.84 -12.83
C CYS A 396 -2.76 -4.56 -12.27
N THR A 397 -2.93 -4.55 -10.94
CA THR A 397 -4.22 -4.21 -10.33
C THR A 397 -4.69 -2.80 -10.74
N ASN A 398 -3.77 -1.82 -10.77
CA ASN A 398 -4.11 -0.44 -11.10
C ASN A 398 -4.56 -0.30 -12.56
N LEU A 399 -3.89 -1.00 -13.49
CA LEU A 399 -4.29 -1.06 -14.90
C LEU A 399 -5.69 -1.66 -15.06
N LEU A 400 -5.96 -2.79 -14.41
CA LEU A 400 -7.23 -3.51 -14.51
C LEU A 400 -8.39 -2.75 -13.84
N MET A 401 -8.14 -1.93 -12.82
CA MET A 401 -9.19 -1.13 -12.18
C MET A 401 -9.89 -0.17 -13.14
N ARG A 402 -9.25 0.30 -14.20
CA ARG A 402 -9.86 1.18 -15.17
C ARG A 402 -10.96 0.50 -16.00
N SER A 403 -10.77 -0.76 -16.34
CA SER A 403 -11.69 -1.51 -17.20
C SER A 403 -12.66 -2.43 -16.45
N CYS A 404 -12.47 -2.69 -15.14
CA CYS A 404 -13.42 -3.45 -14.35
C CYS A 404 -14.63 -2.61 -13.92
N ASP A 405 -15.74 -3.26 -13.61
CA ASP A 405 -16.95 -2.63 -13.08
C ASP A 405 -16.98 -2.66 -11.55
N VAL A 406 -16.58 -3.79 -10.95
CA VAL A 406 -16.58 -3.99 -9.50
C VAL A 406 -15.25 -4.59 -9.06
N LEU A 407 -14.60 -3.94 -8.10
CA LEU A 407 -13.42 -4.46 -7.41
C LEU A 407 -13.84 -5.29 -6.20
N VAL A 408 -13.51 -6.57 -6.20
CA VAL A 408 -13.77 -7.50 -5.08
C VAL A 408 -12.48 -7.72 -4.29
N THR A 409 -12.44 -7.19 -3.09
CA THR A 409 -11.22 -7.16 -2.28
C THR A 409 -11.53 -7.14 -0.77
N LYS A 410 -10.53 -7.46 0.06
CA LYS A 410 -10.61 -7.13 1.49
C LYS A 410 -10.47 -5.62 1.69
N PRO A 411 -10.99 -5.04 2.80
CA PRO A 411 -11.00 -3.59 3.01
C PRO A 411 -9.65 -3.05 3.53
N SER A 412 -8.59 -3.25 2.76
CA SER A 412 -7.24 -2.71 2.99
C SER A 412 -7.03 -1.38 2.27
N GLU A 413 -5.82 -1.10 1.76
CA GLU A 413 -5.49 0.10 1.00
C GLU A 413 -6.37 0.28 -0.25
N LEU A 414 -6.87 -0.80 -0.82
CA LEU A 414 -7.78 -0.76 -1.98
C LEU A 414 -9.16 -0.16 -1.63
N ALA A 415 -9.50 -0.05 -0.36
CA ALA A 415 -10.74 0.60 0.08
C ALA A 415 -10.83 2.08 -0.31
N PHE A 416 -9.70 2.72 -0.60
CA PHE A 416 -9.63 4.14 -0.92
C PHE A 416 -9.70 4.45 -2.42
N TYR A 417 -9.65 3.42 -3.28
CA TYR A 417 -9.58 3.58 -4.73
C TYR A 417 -10.94 3.97 -5.36
N PRO A 418 -10.95 4.78 -6.45
CA PRO A 418 -12.17 5.28 -7.10
C PRO A 418 -12.79 4.24 -8.05
N VAL A 419 -13.14 3.08 -7.52
CA VAL A 419 -13.79 1.99 -8.23
C VAL A 419 -14.94 1.48 -7.37
N PRO A 420 -16.11 1.13 -7.90
CA PRO A 420 -17.14 0.45 -7.12
C PRO A 420 -16.60 -0.81 -6.45
N LYS A 421 -16.79 -0.97 -5.13
CA LYS A 421 -16.13 -2.01 -4.34
C LYS A 421 -17.11 -2.91 -3.62
N LEU A 422 -16.82 -4.21 -3.70
CA LEU A 422 -17.40 -5.23 -2.84
C LEU A 422 -16.34 -5.70 -1.85
N PHE A 423 -16.55 -5.47 -0.56
CA PHE A 423 -15.62 -5.90 0.46
C PHE A 423 -15.95 -7.29 0.99
N ILE A 424 -15.01 -8.21 0.80
CA ILE A 424 -15.03 -9.52 1.46
C ILE A 424 -14.46 -9.41 2.88
N LYS A 425 -14.51 -10.50 3.63
CA LYS A 425 -14.02 -10.60 5.01
C LYS A 425 -12.61 -10.04 5.16
N ARG A 426 -12.40 -9.18 6.16
CA ARG A 426 -11.08 -8.63 6.52
C ARG A 426 -10.14 -9.68 7.13
N VAL A 427 -8.85 -9.38 7.13
CA VAL A 427 -7.82 -10.15 7.86
C VAL A 427 -7.50 -9.50 9.20
N GLY A 428 -7.29 -8.19 9.21
CA GLY A 428 -7.02 -7.40 10.41
C GLY A 428 -8.24 -6.61 10.89
N LYS A 429 -8.42 -6.49 12.22
CA LYS A 429 -9.57 -5.76 12.79
C LYS A 429 -9.59 -4.27 12.40
N HIS A 430 -8.43 -3.64 12.25
CA HIS A 430 -8.30 -2.24 11.84
C HIS A 430 -8.81 -1.99 10.40
N GLU A 431 -8.75 -2.99 9.51
CA GLU A 431 -9.22 -2.89 8.12
C GLU A 431 -10.73 -2.59 8.04
N MET A 432 -11.51 -2.92 9.07
CA MET A 432 -12.95 -2.60 9.16
C MET A 432 -13.23 -1.12 8.87
N TRP A 433 -12.35 -0.24 9.31
CA TRP A 433 -12.53 1.20 9.14
C TRP A 433 -12.40 1.66 7.69
N GLY A 434 -11.68 0.90 6.85
CA GLY A 434 -11.64 1.10 5.40
C GLY A 434 -13.00 0.83 4.76
N ALA A 435 -13.65 -0.31 5.10
CA ALA A 435 -14.97 -0.65 4.58
C ALA A 435 -16.05 0.36 5.05
N ILE A 436 -16.04 0.73 6.33
CA ILE A 436 -16.97 1.74 6.86
C ILE A 436 -16.78 3.07 6.12
N HIS A 437 -15.56 3.54 5.95
CA HIS A 437 -15.29 4.78 5.24
C HIS A 437 -15.77 4.74 3.79
N SER A 438 -15.48 3.67 3.06
CA SER A 438 -15.91 3.50 1.67
C SER A 438 -17.45 3.45 1.54
N ALA A 439 -18.13 2.78 2.47
CA ALA A 439 -19.59 2.76 2.52
C ALA A 439 -20.19 4.17 2.79
N GLU A 440 -19.60 4.94 3.71
CA GLU A 440 -19.99 6.33 3.98
C GLU A 440 -19.73 7.26 2.80
N MET A 441 -18.66 7.01 2.02
CA MET A 441 -18.38 7.74 0.78
C MET A 441 -19.27 7.30 -0.39
N GLY A 442 -19.98 6.20 -0.26
CA GLY A 442 -20.92 5.66 -1.25
C GLY A 442 -20.23 5.00 -2.44
N ASP A 443 -18.96 4.56 -2.29
CA ASP A 443 -18.19 3.94 -3.36
C ASP A 443 -17.83 2.46 -3.08
N GLY A 444 -18.35 1.88 -1.98
CA GLY A 444 -18.16 0.48 -1.62
C GLY A 444 -19.23 -0.03 -0.67
N THR A 445 -19.27 -1.36 -0.51
CA THR A 445 -20.17 -2.02 0.44
C THR A 445 -19.65 -1.94 1.87
N LEU A 446 -20.48 -2.30 2.85
CA LEU A 446 -19.96 -2.78 4.12
C LEU A 446 -19.26 -4.15 3.91
N GLU A 447 -18.46 -4.56 4.89
CA GLU A 447 -17.77 -5.86 4.85
C GLU A 447 -18.77 -7.03 4.83
N CYS A 448 -18.73 -7.88 3.80
CA CYS A 448 -19.40 -9.16 3.74
C CYS A 448 -18.55 -10.19 4.48
N ARG A 449 -19.01 -10.62 5.67
CA ARG A 449 -18.23 -11.48 6.57
C ARG A 449 -18.31 -12.97 6.26
N ASP A 450 -19.26 -13.37 5.44
CA ASP A 450 -19.51 -14.75 5.05
C ASP A 450 -19.80 -14.86 3.55
N ILE A 451 -19.69 -16.07 3.04
CA ILE A 451 -19.86 -16.36 1.62
C ILE A 451 -21.29 -16.08 1.13
N PRO A 452 -22.37 -16.55 1.80
CA PRO A 452 -23.73 -16.26 1.34
C PRO A 452 -23.99 -14.76 1.15
N HIS A 453 -23.55 -13.92 2.09
CA HIS A 453 -23.70 -12.48 2.02
C HIS A 453 -22.88 -11.86 0.86
N THR A 454 -21.68 -12.39 0.62
CA THR A 454 -20.84 -11.96 -0.51
C THR A 454 -21.52 -12.28 -1.84
N LEU A 455 -22.06 -13.48 -2.01
CA LEU A 455 -22.74 -13.89 -3.25
C LEU A 455 -24.04 -13.12 -3.47
N GLN A 456 -24.80 -12.86 -2.41
CA GLN A 456 -26.00 -12.03 -2.48
C GLN A 456 -25.68 -10.60 -2.92
N MET A 457 -24.54 -10.04 -2.44
CA MET A 457 -24.10 -8.70 -2.86
C MET A 457 -23.68 -8.69 -4.34
N ILE A 458 -23.02 -9.74 -4.84
CA ILE A 458 -22.70 -9.88 -6.28
C ILE A 458 -23.99 -9.86 -7.10
N GLN A 459 -25.02 -10.59 -6.66
CA GLN A 459 -26.32 -10.59 -7.32
C GLN A 459 -26.92 -9.17 -7.41
N LEU A 460 -26.87 -8.39 -6.31
CA LEU A 460 -27.34 -7.01 -6.30
C LEU A 460 -26.61 -6.12 -7.31
N PHE A 461 -25.28 -6.28 -7.45
CA PHE A 461 -24.54 -5.54 -8.48
C PHE A 461 -25.02 -5.87 -9.90
N MET A 462 -25.36 -7.13 -10.15
CA MET A 462 -25.82 -7.58 -11.47
C MET A 462 -27.25 -7.15 -11.78
N GLU A 463 -28.15 -7.16 -10.79
CA GLU A 463 -29.60 -7.00 -10.97
C GLU A 463 -30.10 -5.57 -10.70
N GLU A 464 -29.44 -4.82 -9.77
CA GLU A 464 -29.92 -3.52 -9.30
C GLU A 464 -28.99 -2.37 -9.75
N ASP A 465 -29.39 -1.11 -9.53
CA ASP A 465 -28.65 0.10 -9.92
C ASP A 465 -27.46 0.45 -9.02
N LEU A 466 -26.95 -0.52 -8.25
CA LEU A 466 -25.88 -0.30 -7.25
C LEU A 466 -24.58 0.21 -7.89
N LEU A 467 -24.21 -0.30 -9.06
CA LEU A 467 -23.05 0.15 -9.81
C LEU A 467 -23.15 1.62 -10.19
N GLU A 468 -24.30 2.07 -10.70
CA GLU A 468 -24.54 3.46 -11.11
C GLU A 468 -24.46 4.39 -9.92
N GLN A 469 -25.13 4.05 -8.80
CA GLN A 469 -25.12 4.84 -7.57
C GLN A 469 -23.71 5.02 -7.00
N MET A 470 -22.87 3.97 -7.07
CA MET A 470 -21.46 4.05 -6.64
C MET A 470 -20.63 4.90 -7.60
N CYS A 471 -20.81 4.78 -8.91
CA CYS A 471 -20.14 5.62 -9.90
C CYS A 471 -20.46 7.09 -9.70
N ASP A 472 -21.74 7.44 -9.48
CA ASP A 472 -22.17 8.82 -9.19
C ASP A 472 -21.50 9.36 -7.92
N SER A 473 -21.40 8.53 -6.89
CA SER A 473 -20.71 8.88 -5.64
C SER A 473 -19.22 9.12 -5.86
N ILE A 474 -18.55 8.29 -6.66
CA ILE A 474 -17.14 8.43 -7.03
C ILE A 474 -16.89 9.75 -7.76
N VAL A 475 -17.71 10.07 -8.76
CA VAL A 475 -17.59 11.34 -9.50
C VAL A 475 -17.81 12.56 -8.58
N ARG A 476 -18.81 12.50 -7.69
CA ARG A 476 -19.04 13.54 -6.68
C ARG A 476 -17.84 13.67 -5.73
N ASN A 477 -17.27 12.59 -5.26
CA ASN A 477 -16.12 12.58 -4.36
C ASN A 477 -14.86 13.16 -5.06
N LYS A 478 -14.67 12.89 -6.36
CA LYS A 478 -13.63 13.55 -7.16
C LYS A 478 -13.79 15.06 -7.16
N SER A 479 -15.00 15.56 -7.38
CA SER A 479 -15.27 17.01 -7.49
C SER A 479 -14.93 17.79 -6.21
N VAL A 480 -14.89 17.13 -5.05
CA VAL A 480 -14.45 17.73 -3.77
C VAL A 480 -13.00 17.40 -3.40
N GLY A 481 -12.25 16.79 -4.31
CA GLY A 481 -10.82 16.51 -4.15
C GLY A 481 -10.49 15.38 -3.18
N LEU A 482 -11.41 14.41 -2.99
CA LEU A 482 -11.18 13.26 -2.10
C LEU A 482 -10.02 12.37 -2.59
N TYR A 483 -9.85 12.22 -3.90
CA TYR A 483 -8.84 11.38 -4.53
C TYR A 483 -7.52 12.10 -4.87
N ASP A 484 -7.35 13.38 -4.45
CA ASP A 484 -6.17 14.19 -4.74
C ASP A 484 -5.03 14.00 -3.72
N GLY A 485 -5.15 13.03 -2.82
CA GLY A 485 -4.24 12.88 -1.68
C GLY A 485 -2.78 12.70 -2.08
N ALA A 486 -2.48 11.95 -3.13
CA ALA A 486 -1.11 11.75 -3.60
C ALA A 486 -0.48 13.07 -4.09
N TYR A 487 -1.21 13.90 -4.83
CA TYR A 487 -0.74 15.23 -5.26
C TYR A 487 -0.48 16.15 -4.07
N LYS A 488 -1.42 16.21 -3.11
CA LYS A 488 -1.27 17.04 -1.90
C LYS A 488 -0.09 16.61 -1.03
N VAL A 489 0.23 15.31 -0.98
CA VAL A 489 1.44 14.80 -0.31
C VAL A 489 2.70 15.33 -0.99
N VAL A 490 2.77 15.27 -2.33
CA VAL A 490 3.91 15.80 -3.10
C VAL A 490 4.02 17.32 -2.91
N GLU A 491 2.92 18.04 -3.01
CA GLU A 491 2.87 19.50 -2.77
C GLU A 491 3.41 19.87 -1.38
N LEU A 492 2.96 19.17 -0.33
CA LEU A 492 3.43 19.38 1.05
C LEU A 492 4.93 19.11 1.19
N ALA A 493 5.43 18.03 0.60
CA ALA A 493 6.85 17.69 0.64
C ALA A 493 7.72 18.76 -0.05
N MET A 494 7.30 19.21 -1.24
CA MET A 494 8.01 20.21 -2.02
C MET A 494 7.85 21.64 -1.46
N ALA A 495 6.70 21.98 -0.85
CA ALA A 495 6.51 23.25 -0.14
C ALA A 495 7.36 23.31 1.13
N HIS A 496 7.47 22.23 1.89
CA HIS A 496 8.33 22.16 3.07
C HIS A 496 9.80 22.38 2.70
N LYS A 497 10.26 21.84 1.56
CA LYS A 497 11.59 22.12 1.01
C LYS A 497 11.80 23.60 0.71
N LYS A 498 10.79 24.30 0.17
CA LYS A 498 10.85 25.73 -0.17
C LYS A 498 10.64 26.65 1.05
N GLY A 499 10.49 26.10 2.25
CA GLY A 499 10.28 26.87 3.48
C GLY A 499 8.91 27.57 3.56
N LYS A 500 7.91 27.04 2.85
CA LYS A 500 6.54 27.57 2.78
C LYS A 500 5.56 26.79 3.66
#